data_43d316f2a3152dc8cf8131ecf3087340
#
_entry.id   43d316f2a3152dc8cf8131ecf3087340
#
_cell.length_a   1.000
_cell.length_b   1.000
_cell.length_c   1.000
_cell.angle_alpha   90.00
_cell.angle_beta   90.00
_cell.angle_gamma   90.00
#
_symmetry.space_group_name_H-M   'P 1'
#
loop_
_entity.id
_entity.type
_entity.pdbx_description
1 polymer ?
#
loop_
_entity_poly.entity_id
_entity_poly.type
_entity_poly.pdbx_seq_one_letter_code
_entity_poly.pdbx_strand_id
1 'polypeptide(L)'
;MKEEFDFDVLVIGSGFGGSVSALRLAEQGFKVAILEQGRRLTTEDLDKASQSALDLNWAPQLGLKGFLAQDVFKHMGVVRGIGVGGGSIVYAAVLLQPSERFYKDLTWSHLSNDWEAELKPYYQTAEKMLGAN
;
A
#
# COMPACT_ATOMS: atom_id res chain seq x y z
N MET A 1 26.89 -18.83 19.65
CA MET A 1 25.61 -19.31 19.08
C MET A 1 25.24 -18.34 17.96
N LYS A 2 25.02 -18.82 16.74
CA LYS A 2 24.40 -17.95 15.72
C LYS A 2 22.94 -17.81 16.13
N GLU A 3 22.47 -16.60 16.33
CA GLU A 3 21.03 -16.35 16.46
C GLU A 3 20.38 -16.78 15.15
N GLU A 4 19.53 -17.79 15.19
CA GLU A 4 18.78 -18.27 14.03
C GLU A 4 17.46 -17.51 14.01
N PHE A 5 17.30 -16.59 13.07
CA PHE A 5 16.07 -15.86 12.89
C PHE A 5 15.09 -16.68 12.03
N ASP A 6 13.81 -16.63 12.35
CA ASP A 6 12.74 -17.30 11.57
C ASP A 6 12.61 -16.70 10.17
N PHE A 7 12.90 -15.41 10.03
CA PHE A 7 12.81 -14.63 8.78
C PHE A 7 14.08 -13.82 8.53
N ASP A 8 14.45 -13.68 7.28
CA ASP A 8 15.58 -12.84 6.86
C ASP A 8 15.20 -11.36 6.82
N VAL A 9 13.93 -11.06 6.47
CA VAL A 9 13.41 -9.70 6.32
C VAL A 9 12.02 -9.58 6.92
N LEU A 10 11.81 -8.51 7.69
CA LEU A 10 10.50 -8.12 8.20
C LEU A 10 10.05 -6.82 7.50
N VAL A 11 8.94 -6.88 6.79
CA VAL A 11 8.29 -5.73 6.14
C VAL A 11 7.15 -5.25 7.03
N ILE A 12 7.16 -3.96 7.38
CA ILE A 12 6.11 -3.35 8.21
C ILE A 12 5.10 -2.66 7.29
N GLY A 13 3.88 -3.20 7.26
CA GLY A 13 2.78 -2.75 6.42
C GLY A 13 2.72 -3.47 5.07
N SER A 14 1.52 -3.85 4.66
CA SER A 14 1.22 -4.55 3.41
C SER A 14 0.61 -3.66 2.33
N GLY A 15 0.78 -2.34 2.43
CA GLY A 15 0.38 -1.39 1.38
C GLY A 15 1.20 -1.55 0.10
N PHE A 16 1.03 -0.63 -0.87
CA PHE A 16 1.69 -0.70 -2.18
C PHE A 16 3.20 -0.96 -2.11
N GLY A 17 3.93 -0.15 -1.32
CA GLY A 17 5.38 -0.30 -1.19
C GLY A 17 5.79 -1.58 -0.48
N GLY A 18 5.14 -1.91 0.64
CA GLY A 18 5.47 -3.11 1.42
C GLY A 18 5.20 -4.40 0.67
N SER A 19 4.06 -4.50 -0.02
CA SER A 19 3.70 -5.69 -0.81
C SER A 19 4.67 -5.93 -1.97
N VAL A 20 5.05 -4.87 -2.70
CA VAL A 20 6.00 -4.99 -3.81
C VAL A 20 7.39 -5.34 -3.30
N SER A 21 7.85 -4.69 -2.23
CA SER A 21 9.16 -5.00 -1.62
C SER A 21 9.23 -6.44 -1.13
N ALA A 22 8.19 -6.91 -0.43
CA ALA A 22 8.12 -8.28 0.06
C ALA A 22 8.14 -9.30 -1.08
N LEU A 23 7.38 -9.05 -2.16
CA LEU A 23 7.36 -9.91 -3.33
C LEU A 23 8.75 -10.01 -3.98
N ARG A 24 9.41 -8.87 -4.22
CA ARG A 24 10.73 -8.83 -4.87
C ARG A 24 11.81 -9.51 -4.03
N LEU A 25 11.77 -9.35 -2.71
CA LEU A 25 12.68 -10.05 -1.79
C LEU A 25 12.42 -11.56 -1.76
N ALA A 26 11.15 -11.97 -1.74
CA ALA A 26 10.79 -13.38 -1.78
C ALA A 26 11.21 -14.05 -3.11
N GLU A 27 11.07 -13.37 -4.24
CA GLU A 27 11.55 -13.84 -5.56
C GLU A 27 13.07 -14.02 -5.60
N GLN A 28 13.82 -13.29 -4.77
CA GLN A 28 15.27 -13.45 -4.59
C GLN A 28 15.65 -14.55 -3.59
N GLY A 29 14.67 -15.24 -3.01
CA GLY A 29 14.87 -16.37 -2.11
C GLY A 29 14.95 -16.02 -0.62
N PHE A 30 14.71 -14.76 -0.23
CA PHE A 30 14.65 -14.38 1.19
C PHE A 30 13.38 -14.91 1.85
N LYS A 31 13.50 -15.34 3.12
CA LYS A 31 12.35 -15.61 3.99
C LYS A 31 11.78 -14.30 4.49
N VAL A 32 10.66 -13.87 3.92
CA VAL A 32 10.06 -12.56 4.23
C VAL A 32 8.81 -12.74 5.08
N ALA A 33 8.70 -11.95 6.15
CA ALA A 33 7.45 -11.76 6.88
C ALA A 33 6.90 -10.35 6.66
N ILE A 34 5.57 -10.23 6.64
CA ILE A 34 4.88 -8.94 6.60
C ILE A 34 4.08 -8.78 7.89
N LEU A 35 4.31 -7.67 8.61
CA LEU A 35 3.52 -7.28 9.77
C LEU A 35 2.51 -6.21 9.36
N GLU A 36 1.21 -6.54 9.45
CA GLU A 36 0.11 -5.63 9.08
C GLU A 36 -0.77 -5.38 10.29
N GLN A 37 -1.15 -4.10 10.53
CA GLN A 37 -2.00 -3.72 11.67
C GLN A 37 -3.47 -4.13 11.48
N GLY A 38 -3.93 -4.19 10.24
CA GLY A 38 -5.29 -4.56 9.90
C GLY A 38 -5.41 -6.04 9.53
N ARG A 39 -6.64 -6.50 9.39
CA ARG A 39 -6.93 -7.88 9.00
C ARG A 39 -7.04 -8.05 7.49
N ARG A 40 -7.00 -9.28 7.02
CA ARG A 40 -7.40 -9.61 5.66
C ARG A 40 -8.92 -9.47 5.56
N LEU A 41 -9.38 -8.67 4.60
CA LEU A 41 -10.81 -8.49 4.32
C LEU A 41 -11.34 -9.61 3.45
N THR A 42 -12.57 -10.03 3.72
CA THR A 42 -13.35 -10.95 2.91
C THR A 42 -14.44 -10.19 2.14
N THR A 43 -15.09 -10.83 1.18
CA THR A 43 -16.26 -10.27 0.48
C THR A 43 -17.36 -9.93 1.49
N GLU A 44 -17.59 -10.79 2.48
CA GLU A 44 -18.59 -10.55 3.53
C GLU A 44 -18.28 -9.30 4.36
N ASP A 45 -17.01 -9.01 4.63
CA ASP A 45 -16.60 -7.79 5.34
C ASP A 45 -16.92 -6.54 4.51
N LEU A 46 -16.70 -6.60 3.20
CA LEU A 46 -17.00 -5.50 2.28
C LEU A 46 -18.52 -5.29 2.17
N ASP A 47 -19.30 -6.37 2.10
CA ASP A 47 -20.76 -6.30 2.06
C ASP A 47 -21.33 -5.68 3.35
N LYS A 48 -20.84 -6.07 4.52
CA LYS A 48 -21.21 -5.44 5.80
C LYS A 48 -20.85 -3.96 5.83
N ALA A 49 -19.66 -3.61 5.42
CA ALA A 49 -19.20 -2.23 5.41
C ALA A 49 -19.99 -1.35 4.42
N SER A 50 -20.53 -1.92 3.34
CA SER A 50 -21.39 -1.19 2.41
C SER A 50 -22.74 -0.79 3.01
N GLN A 51 -23.17 -1.48 4.05
CA GLN A 51 -24.48 -1.31 4.69
C GLN A 51 -24.39 -0.62 6.06
N SER A 52 -23.21 -0.55 6.67
CA SER A 52 -23.02 -0.08 8.04
C SER A 52 -21.76 0.77 8.17
N ALA A 53 -21.94 2.03 8.56
CA ALA A 53 -20.82 2.92 8.86
C ALA A 53 -19.97 2.44 10.04
N LEU A 54 -20.52 1.66 10.96
CA LEU A 54 -19.79 1.08 12.08
C LEU A 54 -18.84 -0.02 11.62
N ASP A 55 -19.25 -0.83 10.65
CA ASP A 55 -18.42 -1.89 10.06
C ASP A 55 -17.40 -1.33 9.05
N LEU A 56 -17.68 -0.19 8.46
CA LEU A 56 -16.77 0.50 7.54
C LEU A 56 -15.60 1.15 8.27
N ASN A 57 -15.87 1.86 9.39
CA ASN A 57 -14.89 2.76 10.00
C ASN A 57 -13.91 2.03 10.92
N TRP A 58 -12.65 2.50 10.87
CA TRP A 58 -11.57 2.10 11.76
C TRP A 58 -11.34 3.18 12.82
N ALA A 59 -11.77 2.88 14.04
CA ALA A 59 -11.50 3.70 15.22
C ALA A 59 -11.41 2.76 16.45
N PRO A 60 -10.28 2.06 16.65
CA PRO A 60 -10.15 1.02 17.66
C PRO A 60 -10.36 1.52 19.08
N GLN A 61 -10.09 2.79 19.37
CA GLN A 61 -10.39 3.44 20.64
C GLN A 61 -11.90 3.52 20.94
N LEU A 62 -12.75 3.40 19.91
CA LEU A 62 -14.22 3.34 20.00
C LEU A 62 -14.76 1.92 19.76
N GLY A 63 -13.86 0.91 19.66
CA GLY A 63 -14.23 -0.46 19.36
C GLY A 63 -14.54 -0.74 17.88
N LEU A 64 -14.40 0.25 16.99
CA LEU A 64 -14.66 0.10 15.57
C LEU A 64 -13.44 -0.52 14.86
N LYS A 65 -13.64 -1.66 14.20
CA LYS A 65 -12.59 -2.46 13.56
C LYS A 65 -12.85 -2.68 12.05
N GLY A 66 -13.45 -1.68 11.41
CA GLY A 66 -13.59 -1.64 9.95
C GLY A 66 -12.25 -1.48 9.24
N PHE A 67 -12.26 -0.92 8.05
CA PHE A 67 -11.02 -0.75 7.27
C PHE A 67 -10.79 0.68 6.75
N LEU A 68 -11.71 1.60 7.00
CA LEU A 68 -11.60 3.00 6.57
C LEU A 68 -11.21 3.88 7.76
N ALA A 69 -9.96 4.26 7.85
CA ALA A 69 -9.49 5.27 8.80
C ALA A 69 -9.60 6.66 8.20
N GLN A 70 -10.06 7.62 8.99
CA GLN A 70 -10.20 9.02 8.60
C GLN A 70 -9.50 9.90 9.62
N ASP A 71 -8.50 10.64 9.16
CA ASP A 71 -7.76 11.62 9.96
C ASP A 71 -8.11 13.02 9.48
N VAL A 72 -8.68 13.83 10.34
CA VAL A 72 -9.09 15.21 10.02
C VAL A 72 -8.10 16.19 10.62
N PHE A 73 -7.45 16.96 9.76
CA PHE A 73 -6.54 18.03 10.12
C PHE A 73 -7.18 19.39 9.84
N LYS A 74 -6.57 20.47 10.33
CA LYS A 74 -7.10 21.84 10.17
C LYS A 74 -7.41 22.23 8.72
N HIS A 75 -6.62 21.75 7.77
CA HIS A 75 -6.69 22.16 6.36
C HIS A 75 -6.88 20.99 5.39
N MET A 76 -6.95 19.76 5.88
CA MET A 76 -7.07 18.57 5.01
C MET A 76 -7.67 17.38 5.76
N GLY A 77 -8.35 16.51 5.05
CA GLY A 77 -8.74 15.19 5.51
C GLY A 77 -7.90 14.12 4.80
N VAL A 78 -7.48 13.10 5.54
CA VAL A 78 -6.76 11.95 4.99
C VAL A 78 -7.59 10.69 5.21
N VAL A 79 -7.86 9.96 4.14
CA VAL A 79 -8.55 8.66 4.18
C VAL A 79 -7.52 7.56 3.93
N ARG A 80 -7.49 6.55 4.79
CA ARG A 80 -6.54 5.44 4.72
C ARG A 80 -7.26 4.10 4.78
N GLY A 81 -6.79 3.14 3.99
CA GLY A 81 -7.18 1.74 4.13
C GLY A 81 -6.35 1.06 5.23
N ILE A 82 -7.02 0.35 6.14
CA ILE A 82 -6.43 -0.46 7.20
C ILE A 82 -6.79 -1.92 6.96
N GLY A 83 -5.81 -2.71 6.59
CA GLY A 83 -5.97 -4.12 6.25
C GLY A 83 -4.89 -4.60 5.30
N VAL A 84 -4.87 -5.89 5.01
CA VAL A 84 -3.93 -6.46 4.03
C VAL A 84 -4.19 -5.83 2.66
N GLY A 85 -3.19 -5.12 2.15
CA GLY A 85 -3.26 -4.30 0.93
C GLY A 85 -3.21 -2.79 1.21
N GLY A 86 -3.50 -2.34 2.44
CA GLY A 86 -3.41 -0.93 2.82
C GLY A 86 -4.22 -0.01 1.91
N GLY A 87 -3.57 0.97 1.28
CA GLY A 87 -4.21 1.93 0.38
C GLY A 87 -4.92 1.33 -0.83
N SER A 88 -4.53 0.10 -1.27
CA SER A 88 -5.19 -0.57 -2.39
C SER A 88 -6.64 -0.97 -2.12
N ILE A 89 -7.06 -0.95 -0.85
CA ILE A 89 -8.45 -1.23 -0.47
C ILE A 89 -9.38 -0.05 -0.81
N VAL A 90 -8.83 1.18 -0.86
CA VAL A 90 -9.63 2.43 -0.92
C VAL A 90 -9.19 3.40 -2.02
N TYR A 91 -8.32 3.01 -2.95
CA TYR A 91 -7.71 3.91 -3.96
C TYR A 91 -8.59 4.17 -5.20
N ALA A 92 -9.81 3.65 -5.21
CA ALA A 92 -10.79 3.80 -6.31
C ALA A 92 -10.28 3.31 -7.68
N ALA A 93 -9.37 2.32 -7.71
CA ALA A 93 -8.77 1.73 -8.91
C ALA A 93 -8.06 2.75 -9.85
N VAL A 94 -7.58 3.87 -9.30
CA VAL A 94 -6.81 4.87 -10.08
C VAL A 94 -5.38 4.38 -10.25
N LEU A 95 -4.98 4.10 -11.51
CA LEU A 95 -3.68 3.55 -11.90
C LEU A 95 -3.00 4.43 -12.97
N LEU A 96 -3.01 5.74 -12.78
CA LEU A 96 -2.43 6.69 -13.72
C LEU A 96 -0.91 6.76 -13.56
N GLN A 97 -0.19 6.81 -14.67
CA GLN A 97 1.21 7.20 -14.66
C GLN A 97 1.34 8.69 -14.37
N PRO A 98 2.42 9.12 -13.68
CA PRO A 98 2.65 10.52 -13.42
C PRO A 98 2.85 11.33 -14.72
N SER A 99 2.46 12.60 -14.69
CA SER A 99 2.78 13.53 -15.75
C SER A 99 4.24 13.97 -15.71
N GLU A 100 4.74 14.55 -16.81
CA GLU A 100 6.11 15.08 -16.92
C GLU A 100 6.49 16.01 -15.75
N ARG A 101 5.52 16.80 -15.25
CA ARG A 101 5.71 17.69 -14.11
C ARG A 101 6.17 16.96 -12.85
N PHE A 102 5.72 15.73 -12.62
CA PHE A 102 6.15 14.91 -11.49
C PHE A 102 7.65 14.61 -11.54
N TYR A 103 8.16 14.21 -12.71
CA TYR A 103 9.57 13.85 -12.87
C TYR A 103 10.52 15.04 -12.74
N LYS A 104 10.03 16.26 -13.00
CA LYS A 104 10.79 17.52 -12.94
C LYS A 104 10.63 18.27 -11.62
N ASP A 105 9.93 17.72 -10.63
CA ASP A 105 9.75 18.37 -9.33
C ASP A 105 11.11 18.55 -8.61
N LEU A 106 11.37 19.76 -8.13
CA LEU A 106 12.62 20.14 -7.49
C LEU A 106 12.92 19.35 -6.21
N THR A 107 11.91 18.75 -5.59
CA THR A 107 12.04 17.95 -4.36
C THR A 107 12.90 16.71 -4.60
N TRP A 108 12.83 16.09 -5.78
CA TRP A 108 13.57 14.84 -6.07
C TRP A 108 14.28 14.78 -7.42
N SER A 109 14.05 15.75 -8.33
CA SER A 109 14.69 15.74 -9.66
C SER A 109 16.22 15.73 -9.59
N HIS A 110 16.81 16.22 -8.51
CA HIS A 110 18.26 16.23 -8.28
C HIS A 110 18.85 14.83 -7.95
N LEU A 111 18.02 13.83 -7.66
CA LEU A 111 18.46 12.47 -7.29
C LEU A 111 18.67 11.56 -8.50
N SER A 112 18.19 11.95 -9.68
CA SER A 112 18.39 11.23 -10.94
C SER A 112 18.47 12.22 -12.11
N ASN A 113 19.22 11.85 -13.14
CA ASN A 113 19.32 12.64 -14.37
C ASN A 113 18.07 12.49 -15.26
N ASP A 114 17.37 11.36 -15.16
CA ASP A 114 16.18 11.07 -15.97
C ASP A 114 15.26 10.06 -15.25
N TRP A 115 14.43 10.58 -14.33
CA TRP A 115 13.45 9.80 -13.60
C TRP A 115 12.44 9.08 -14.50
N GLU A 116 12.05 9.70 -15.62
CA GLU A 116 11.08 9.12 -16.53
C GLU A 116 11.63 7.85 -17.17
N ALA A 117 12.84 7.91 -17.69
CA ALA A 117 13.50 6.74 -18.27
C ALA A 117 13.78 5.65 -17.24
N GLU A 118 14.23 6.03 -16.03
CA GLU A 118 14.48 5.06 -14.97
C GLU A 118 13.22 4.34 -14.48
N LEU A 119 12.08 5.04 -14.33
CA LEU A 119 10.85 4.47 -13.80
C LEU A 119 10.01 3.75 -14.85
N LYS A 120 10.18 4.05 -16.13
CA LYS A 120 9.39 3.46 -17.23
C LYS A 120 9.30 1.92 -17.20
N PRO A 121 10.39 1.14 -17.03
CA PRO A 121 10.31 -0.32 -17.00
C PRO A 121 9.52 -0.83 -15.79
N TYR A 122 9.54 -0.11 -14.68
CA TYR A 122 8.78 -0.48 -13.49
C TYR A 122 7.29 -0.19 -13.65
N TYR A 123 6.90 0.90 -14.33
CA TYR A 123 5.50 1.15 -14.70
C TYR A 123 4.97 0.08 -15.63
N GLN A 124 5.72 -0.30 -16.65
CA GLN A 124 5.34 -1.39 -17.57
C GLN A 124 5.13 -2.72 -16.82
N THR A 125 5.99 -3.01 -15.86
CA THR A 125 5.84 -4.19 -15.01
C THR A 125 4.59 -4.09 -14.15
N ALA A 126 4.34 -2.95 -13.53
CA ALA A 126 3.16 -2.72 -12.69
C ALA A 126 1.86 -2.82 -13.50
N GLU A 127 1.79 -2.20 -14.67
CA GLU A 127 0.63 -2.28 -15.59
C GLU A 127 0.31 -3.74 -15.94
N LYS A 128 1.34 -4.51 -16.33
CA LYS A 128 1.19 -5.93 -16.65
C LYS A 128 0.69 -6.75 -15.46
N MET A 129 1.24 -6.52 -14.27
CA MET A 129 0.88 -7.28 -13.06
C MET A 129 -0.50 -6.92 -12.54
N LEU A 130 -0.92 -5.67 -12.68
CA LEU A 130 -2.23 -5.17 -12.23
C LEU A 130 -3.32 -5.35 -13.29
N GLY A 131 -2.97 -5.74 -14.52
CA GLY A 131 -3.93 -5.86 -15.62
C GLY A 131 -4.49 -4.50 -16.05
N ALA A 132 -3.75 -3.41 -15.84
CA ALA A 132 -4.13 -2.09 -16.30
C ALA A 132 -3.95 -2.00 -17.82
N ASN A 133 -4.97 -1.50 -18.54
CA ASN A 133 -4.98 -1.29 -19.99
C ASN A 133 -5.10 0.19 -20.30
#